data_c34b3b4fd47032dd496285f8b245b950
#
_entry.id   c34b3b4fd47032dd496285f8b245b950
#
_cell.length_a   1.000
_cell.length_b   1.000
_cell.length_c   1.000
_cell.angle_alpha   90.00
_cell.angle_beta   90.00
_cell.angle_gamma   90.00
#
_symmetry.space_group_name_H-M   'P 1'
#
loop_
_entity.id
_entity.type
_entity.pdbx_description
1 polymer ?
#
loop_
_entity_poly.entity_id
_entity_poly.type
_entity_poly.pdbx_seq_one_letter_code
_entity_poly.pdbx_strand_id
1 'polypeptide(L)'
;MGIFQYFNPVVYVRLRPDMLSVREVNSGYELTEPPLIAIARKPKERVLAVGHEAAAIAATQGAELVNPFTHPRALLSDFTVAEQVVKHFMRKASKEAGGIFRPSPIVVLHPLVDPEGGFTQIEIRAMQELAMGAGARKVIIWTGRELSNEELTSLKFGSGGEVLN
;
A
#
# COMPACT_ATOMS: atom_id res chain seq x y z
N MET A 1 9.76 22.33 -12.44
CA MET A 1 8.77 21.47 -11.79
C MET A 1 7.42 22.08 -12.07
N GLY A 2 6.73 21.48 -12.98
CA GLY A 2 5.52 22.06 -13.53
C GLY A 2 4.29 21.76 -12.71
N ILE A 3 3.26 22.56 -12.94
CA ILE A 3 1.88 22.42 -12.48
C ILE A 3 1.33 20.99 -12.72
N PHE A 4 1.86 20.25 -13.69
CA PHE A 4 1.50 18.85 -13.98
C PHE A 4 1.71 17.88 -12.81
N GLN A 5 2.68 18.10 -11.95
CA GLN A 5 2.93 17.25 -10.78
C GLN A 5 1.86 17.40 -9.70
N TYR A 6 1.24 18.57 -9.58
CA TYR A 6 0.10 18.80 -8.69
C TYR A 6 -1.17 18.09 -9.14
N PHE A 7 -1.35 17.90 -10.45
CA PHE A 7 -2.54 17.27 -11.04
C PHE A 7 -2.46 15.75 -11.13
N ASN A 8 -1.25 15.17 -11.01
CA ASN A 8 -1.03 13.73 -11.11
C ASN A 8 -0.12 13.24 -9.98
N PRO A 9 -0.59 13.24 -8.72
CA PRO A 9 0.23 12.72 -7.63
C PRO A 9 0.54 11.25 -7.87
N VAL A 10 1.79 10.88 -7.60
CA VAL A 10 2.26 9.49 -7.66
C VAL A 10 2.56 9.02 -6.26
N VAL A 11 2.05 7.86 -5.90
CA VAL A 11 2.31 7.19 -4.64
C VAL A 11 3.00 5.86 -4.92
N TYR A 12 4.13 5.63 -4.27
CA TYR A 12 4.89 4.40 -4.37
C TYR A 12 4.64 3.53 -3.14
N VAL A 13 3.99 2.40 -3.35
CA VAL A 13 3.64 1.44 -2.30
C VAL A 13 4.52 0.21 -2.42
N ARG A 14 5.36 -0.04 -1.42
CA ARG A 14 6.18 -1.26 -1.33
C ARG A 14 5.63 -2.15 -0.24
N LEU A 15 5.40 -3.40 -0.58
CA LEU A 15 4.69 -4.35 0.27
C LEU A 15 5.49 -5.61 0.53
N ARG A 16 5.69 -5.90 1.82
CA ARG A 16 6.14 -7.18 2.36
C ARG A 16 5.23 -7.62 3.50
N PRO A 17 5.24 -8.89 3.89
CA PRO A 17 4.44 -9.36 5.03
C PRO A 17 4.74 -8.64 6.34
N ASP A 18 5.98 -8.18 6.55
CA ASP A 18 6.43 -7.51 7.77
C ASP A 18 6.48 -5.98 7.66
N MET A 19 6.29 -5.42 6.46
CA MET A 19 6.46 -3.99 6.22
C MET A 19 5.60 -3.50 5.07
N LEU A 20 4.90 -2.42 5.29
CA LEU A 20 4.24 -1.63 4.25
C LEU A 20 4.84 -0.22 4.25
N SER A 21 5.38 0.17 3.09
CA SER A 21 5.92 1.52 2.88
C SER A 21 5.08 2.25 1.85
N VAL A 22 4.70 3.47 2.17
CA VAL A 22 3.94 4.37 1.28
C VAL A 22 4.70 5.68 1.16
N ARG A 23 5.22 5.97 -0.03
CA ARG A 23 5.92 7.22 -0.34
C ARG A 23 5.07 8.10 -1.24
N GLU A 24 4.83 9.32 -0.81
CA GLU A 24 4.28 10.35 -1.68
C GLU A 24 5.45 10.99 -2.44
N VAL A 25 5.50 10.74 -3.76
CA VAL A 25 6.70 10.99 -4.56
C VAL A 25 7.04 12.47 -4.68
N ASN A 26 6.04 13.34 -4.77
CA ASN A 26 6.26 14.78 -4.97
C ASN A 26 6.85 15.47 -3.72
N SER A 27 6.36 15.12 -2.53
CA SER A 27 6.86 15.66 -1.26
C SER A 27 8.08 14.90 -0.72
N GLY A 28 8.27 13.66 -1.17
CA GLY A 28 9.25 12.75 -0.61
C GLY A 28 8.89 12.16 0.75
N TYR A 29 7.69 12.46 1.28
CA TYR A 29 7.23 11.87 2.54
C TYR A 29 7.05 10.36 2.39
N GLU A 30 7.58 9.61 3.32
CA GLU A 30 7.48 8.16 3.36
C GLU A 30 7.04 7.68 4.74
N LEU A 31 5.99 6.87 4.76
CA LEU A 31 5.51 6.15 5.93
C LEU A 31 5.89 4.68 5.79
N THR A 32 6.62 4.13 6.76
CA THR A 32 7.00 2.71 6.79
C THR A 32 6.67 2.13 8.15
N GLU A 33 5.73 1.21 8.19
CA GLU A 33 5.26 0.54 9.41
C GLU A 33 4.86 -0.90 9.08
N PRO A 34 4.75 -1.80 10.09
CA PRO A 34 4.18 -3.13 9.88
C PRO A 34 2.71 -3.01 9.45
N PRO A 35 2.24 -3.83 8.50
CA PRO A 35 0.86 -3.78 8.00
C PRO A 35 -0.12 -4.49 8.94
N LEU A 36 -0.13 -4.07 10.20
CA LEU A 36 -0.97 -4.62 11.26
C LEU A 36 -2.23 -3.77 11.44
N ILE A 37 -3.32 -4.45 11.82
CA ILE A 37 -4.59 -3.81 12.14
C ILE A 37 -5.18 -4.44 13.40
N ALA A 38 -5.62 -3.61 14.33
CA ALA A 38 -6.36 -4.02 15.52
C ALA A 38 -7.86 -3.83 15.28
N ILE A 39 -8.63 -4.92 15.41
CA ILE A 39 -10.07 -4.93 15.11
C ILE A 39 -10.83 -5.38 16.38
N ALA A 40 -11.72 -4.53 16.87
CA ALA A 40 -12.72 -4.93 17.84
C ALA A 40 -13.93 -5.52 17.10
N ARG A 41 -14.32 -6.76 17.46
CA ARG A 41 -15.44 -7.47 16.80
C ARG A 41 -16.79 -7.20 17.47
N LYS A 42 -16.79 -6.88 18.77
CA LYS A 42 -18.01 -6.67 19.55
C LYS A 42 -18.03 -5.29 20.21
N PRO A 43 -19.20 -4.70 20.45
CA PRO A 43 -20.54 -5.13 20.00
C PRO A 43 -20.74 -4.97 18.47
N LYS A 44 -19.94 -4.12 17.83
CA LYS A 44 -19.89 -3.90 16.38
C LYS A 44 -18.43 -3.88 15.93
N GLU A 45 -18.19 -4.45 14.76
CA GLU A 45 -16.85 -4.42 14.17
C GLU A 45 -16.37 -2.99 13.93
N ARG A 46 -15.17 -2.69 14.41
CA ARG A 46 -14.52 -1.41 14.22
C ARG A 46 -13.00 -1.53 14.26
N VAL A 47 -12.34 -0.76 13.44
CA VAL A 47 -10.88 -0.64 13.45
C VAL A 47 -10.47 0.28 14.62
N LEU A 48 -9.57 -0.19 15.45
CA LEU A 48 -9.03 0.57 16.60
C LEU A 48 -7.70 1.23 16.28
N ALA A 49 -6.82 0.56 15.57
CA ALA A 49 -5.51 1.07 15.18
C ALA A 49 -4.98 0.32 13.96
N VAL A 50 -4.10 0.98 13.21
CA VAL A 50 -3.39 0.40 12.06
C VAL A 50 -1.92 0.81 12.13
N GLY A 51 -1.03 -0.10 11.72
CA GLY A 51 0.40 0.13 11.73
C GLY A 51 1.07 -0.26 13.05
N HIS A 52 2.11 0.45 13.43
CA HIS A 52 2.92 0.10 14.60
C HIS A 52 2.17 0.15 15.95
N GLU A 53 1.12 0.94 16.05
CA GLU A 53 0.30 1.04 17.28
C GLU A 53 -0.67 -0.13 17.46
N ALA A 54 -0.95 -0.86 16.39
CA ALA A 54 -2.01 -1.88 16.38
C ALA A 54 -1.78 -2.97 17.41
N ALA A 55 -0.54 -3.45 17.59
CA ALA A 55 -0.22 -4.51 18.53
C ALA A 55 -0.50 -4.09 20.00
N ALA A 56 -0.06 -2.90 20.40
CA ALA A 56 -0.27 -2.37 21.75
C ALA A 56 -1.76 -2.11 22.03
N ILE A 57 -2.47 -1.54 21.08
CA ILE A 57 -3.91 -1.27 21.21
C ILE A 57 -4.71 -2.58 21.28
N ALA A 58 -4.38 -3.57 20.45
CA ALA A 58 -5.02 -4.89 20.51
C ALA A 58 -4.84 -5.55 21.87
N ALA A 59 -3.62 -5.52 22.41
CA ALA A 59 -3.30 -6.11 23.72
C ALA A 59 -4.05 -5.40 24.87
N THR A 60 -4.11 -4.07 24.87
CA THR A 60 -4.75 -3.30 25.94
C THR A 60 -6.26 -3.30 25.90
N GLN A 61 -6.86 -3.41 24.72
CA GLN A 61 -8.32 -3.39 24.53
C GLN A 61 -8.94 -4.75 24.24
N GLY A 62 -8.15 -5.83 24.27
CA GLY A 62 -8.64 -7.18 23.99
C GLY A 62 -9.17 -7.34 22.57
N ALA A 63 -8.58 -6.64 21.60
CA ALA A 63 -8.96 -6.69 20.21
C ALA A 63 -8.15 -7.73 19.44
N GLU A 64 -8.67 -8.14 18.28
CA GLU A 64 -7.98 -9.03 17.38
C GLU A 64 -6.88 -8.28 16.63
N LEU A 65 -5.67 -8.83 16.61
CA LEU A 65 -4.57 -8.31 15.79
C LEU A 65 -4.46 -9.13 14.51
N VAL A 66 -4.55 -8.48 13.36
CA VAL A 66 -4.51 -9.12 12.05
C VAL A 66 -3.38 -8.53 11.22
N ASN A 67 -2.66 -9.39 10.51
CA ASN A 67 -1.80 -9.01 9.40
C ASN A 67 -2.36 -9.69 8.13
N PRO A 68 -2.98 -8.94 7.23
CA PRO A 68 -3.65 -9.53 6.06
C PRO A 68 -2.67 -10.00 4.96
N PHE A 69 -1.36 -9.74 5.12
CA PHE A 69 -0.33 -10.10 4.14
C PHE A 69 0.50 -11.32 4.58
N THR A 70 0.12 -11.99 5.64
CA THR A 70 0.75 -13.22 6.11
C THR A 70 -0.06 -14.44 5.68
N HIS A 71 0.25 -14.98 4.54
CA HIS A 71 -0.30 -16.23 4.06
C HIS A 71 0.81 -17.07 3.42
N PRO A 72 0.88 -18.39 3.71
CA PRO A 72 2.00 -19.23 3.24
C PRO A 72 2.04 -19.45 1.73
N ARG A 73 0.92 -19.21 1.03
CA ARG A 73 0.78 -19.52 -0.42
C ARG A 73 0.19 -18.39 -1.26
N ALA A 74 -0.13 -17.26 -0.66
CA ALA A 74 -0.77 -16.16 -1.36
C ALA A 74 -0.25 -14.82 -0.84
N LEU A 75 -0.36 -13.78 -1.65
CA LEU A 75 0.06 -12.43 -1.28
C LEU A 75 -0.73 -11.90 -0.07
N LEU A 76 -2.00 -12.23 0.01
CA LEU A 76 -2.88 -11.78 1.11
C LEU A 76 -3.83 -12.88 1.58
N SER A 77 -4.14 -12.84 2.86
CA SER A 77 -5.06 -13.78 3.50
C SER A 77 -6.50 -13.25 3.60
N ASP A 78 -6.67 -11.93 3.65
CA ASP A 78 -7.97 -11.26 3.76
C ASP A 78 -7.93 -9.96 2.94
N PHE A 79 -8.65 -9.96 1.83
CA PHE A 79 -8.68 -8.83 0.90
C PHE A 79 -9.30 -7.58 1.52
N THR A 80 -10.43 -7.73 2.22
CA THR A 80 -11.14 -6.59 2.81
C THR A 80 -10.30 -5.91 3.89
N VAL A 81 -9.64 -6.69 4.73
CA VAL A 81 -8.74 -6.18 5.76
C VAL A 81 -7.49 -5.55 5.13
N ALA A 82 -6.92 -6.17 4.10
CA ALA A 82 -5.78 -5.62 3.37
C ALA A 82 -6.10 -4.26 2.74
N GLU A 83 -7.27 -4.12 2.14
CA GLU A 83 -7.75 -2.85 1.57
C GLU A 83 -7.86 -1.76 2.65
N GLN A 84 -8.40 -2.07 3.81
CA GLN A 84 -8.47 -1.13 4.94
C GLN A 84 -7.08 -0.68 5.41
N VAL A 85 -6.12 -1.60 5.49
CA VAL A 85 -4.73 -1.29 5.86
C VAL A 85 -4.09 -0.36 4.83
N VAL A 86 -4.11 -0.71 3.55
CA VAL A 86 -3.50 0.12 2.48
C VAL A 86 -4.16 1.50 2.40
N LYS A 87 -5.48 1.54 2.50
CA LYS A 87 -6.23 2.80 2.52
C LYS A 87 -5.84 3.72 3.69
N HIS A 88 -5.68 3.15 4.88
CA HIS A 88 -5.21 3.90 6.06
C HIS A 88 -3.81 4.47 5.84
N PHE A 89 -2.88 3.67 5.35
CA PHE A 89 -1.51 4.09 5.07
C PHE A 89 -1.46 5.20 4.00
N MET A 90 -2.20 5.05 2.92
CA MET A 90 -2.26 6.07 1.86
C MET A 90 -2.86 7.39 2.37
N ARG A 91 -3.92 7.34 3.17
CA ARG A 91 -4.53 8.52 3.78
C ARG A 91 -3.57 9.22 4.75
N LYS A 92 -2.89 8.46 5.60
CA LYS A 92 -1.92 8.98 6.56
C LYS A 92 -0.75 9.64 5.83
N ALA A 93 -0.18 8.99 4.83
CA ALA A 93 0.90 9.54 4.02
C ALA A 93 0.49 10.82 3.28
N SER A 94 -0.70 10.85 2.70
CA SER A 94 -1.23 12.04 2.01
C SER A 94 -1.44 13.20 2.96
N LYS A 95 -1.98 12.95 4.15
CA LYS A 95 -2.20 13.98 5.18
C LYS A 95 -0.88 14.59 5.66
N GLU A 96 0.11 13.75 5.98
CA GLU A 96 1.42 14.20 6.44
C GLU A 96 2.20 14.94 5.34
N ALA A 97 1.97 14.58 4.06
CA ALA A 97 2.50 15.31 2.92
C ALA A 97 1.80 16.66 2.64
N GLY A 98 0.84 17.08 3.48
CA GLY A 98 0.12 18.34 3.37
C GLY A 98 -1.04 18.36 2.37
N GLY A 99 -1.54 17.18 2.00
CA GLY A 99 -2.53 17.05 0.91
C GLY A 99 -3.96 16.72 1.34
N ILE A 100 -4.70 17.68 1.88
CA ILE A 100 -6.12 17.48 2.23
C ILE A 100 -7.04 17.43 1.00
N PHE A 101 -6.67 18.09 -0.10
CA PHE A 101 -7.46 18.20 -1.33
C PHE A 101 -6.68 17.77 -2.57
N ARG A 102 -5.94 16.67 -2.48
CA ARG A 102 -5.22 16.16 -3.65
C ARG A 102 -6.14 15.26 -4.49
N PRO A 103 -6.01 15.31 -5.82
CA PRO A 103 -6.70 14.34 -6.67
C PRO A 103 -6.20 12.93 -6.36
N SER A 104 -7.03 11.94 -6.69
CA SER A 104 -6.68 10.53 -6.53
C SER A 104 -5.36 10.20 -7.23
N PRO A 105 -4.42 9.52 -6.56
CA PRO A 105 -3.09 9.29 -7.09
C PRO A 105 -3.03 8.18 -8.14
N ILE A 106 -1.96 8.22 -8.93
CA ILE A 106 -1.44 7.02 -9.58
C ILE A 106 -0.64 6.26 -8.55
N VAL A 107 -0.97 5.00 -8.31
CA VAL A 107 -0.24 4.13 -7.40
C VAL A 107 0.66 3.21 -8.19
N VAL A 108 1.96 3.25 -7.88
CA VAL A 108 2.90 2.21 -8.28
C VAL A 108 3.02 1.26 -7.10
N LEU A 109 2.48 0.05 -7.23
CA LEU A 109 2.51 -0.98 -6.21
C LEU A 109 3.63 -1.97 -6.52
N HIS A 110 4.56 -2.11 -5.60
CA HIS A 110 5.74 -2.95 -5.71
C HIS A 110 5.70 -4.02 -4.60
N PRO A 111 5.21 -5.23 -4.90
CA PRO A 111 5.35 -6.35 -3.99
C PRO A 111 6.83 -6.76 -3.92
N LEU A 112 7.38 -6.75 -2.70
CA LEU A 112 8.78 -7.10 -2.42
C LEU A 112 8.94 -8.59 -2.09
N VAL A 113 8.09 -9.42 -2.63
CA VAL A 113 8.14 -10.88 -2.55
C VAL A 113 8.31 -11.43 -3.97
N ASP A 114 9.02 -12.52 -4.07
CA ASP A 114 9.27 -13.19 -5.34
C ASP A 114 8.74 -14.63 -5.26
N PRO A 115 7.44 -14.83 -5.57
CA PRO A 115 6.85 -16.15 -5.49
C PRO A 115 7.41 -17.07 -6.57
N GLU A 116 7.60 -18.34 -6.23
CA GLU A 116 8.02 -19.35 -7.19
C GLU A 116 7.02 -19.42 -8.37
N GLY A 117 7.54 -19.26 -9.58
CA GLY A 117 6.72 -19.19 -10.79
C GLY A 117 6.09 -17.82 -11.08
N GLY A 118 6.43 -16.78 -10.29
CA GLY A 118 5.91 -15.43 -10.44
C GLY A 118 4.48 -15.27 -9.91
N PHE A 119 3.93 -14.07 -10.05
CA PHE A 119 2.55 -13.79 -9.65
C PHE A 119 1.54 -14.34 -10.67
N THR A 120 0.50 -14.95 -10.17
CA THR A 120 -0.65 -15.35 -10.99
C THR A 120 -1.47 -14.13 -11.44
N GLN A 121 -2.25 -14.30 -12.51
CA GLN A 121 -3.16 -13.25 -12.96
C GLN A 121 -4.19 -12.86 -11.88
N ILE A 122 -4.59 -13.79 -11.03
CA ILE A 122 -5.50 -13.53 -9.90
C ILE A 122 -4.83 -12.63 -8.87
N GLU A 123 -3.57 -12.88 -8.55
CA GLU A 123 -2.80 -12.05 -7.60
C GLU A 123 -2.54 -10.65 -8.16
N ILE A 124 -2.19 -10.54 -9.45
CA ILE A 124 -2.02 -9.25 -10.13
C ILE A 124 -3.32 -8.45 -10.07
N ARG A 125 -4.44 -9.07 -10.38
CA ARG A 125 -5.76 -8.43 -10.30
C ARG A 125 -6.12 -8.05 -8.87
N ALA A 126 -5.84 -8.89 -7.90
CA ALA A 126 -6.07 -8.59 -6.49
C ALA A 126 -5.26 -7.35 -6.04
N MET A 127 -4.01 -7.23 -6.46
CA MET A 127 -3.18 -6.05 -6.19
C MET A 127 -3.75 -4.77 -6.84
N GLN A 128 -4.23 -4.87 -8.08
CA GLN A 128 -4.89 -3.74 -8.76
C GLN A 128 -6.14 -3.28 -8.02
N GLU A 129 -7.03 -4.21 -7.69
CA GLU A 129 -8.28 -3.94 -6.96
C GLU A 129 -8.00 -3.39 -5.56
N LEU A 130 -6.98 -3.91 -4.88
CA LEU A 130 -6.53 -3.43 -3.57
C LEU A 130 -6.16 -1.94 -3.59
N ALA A 131 -5.32 -1.55 -4.54
CA ALA A 131 -4.89 -0.16 -4.67
C ALA A 131 -6.03 0.76 -5.16
N MET A 132 -6.87 0.28 -6.08
CA MET A 132 -8.05 1.02 -6.53
C MET A 132 -9.02 1.27 -5.38
N GLY A 133 -9.34 0.24 -4.59
CA GLY A 133 -10.19 0.35 -3.40
C GLY A 133 -9.61 1.27 -2.32
N ALA A 134 -8.30 1.36 -2.24
CA ALA A 134 -7.61 2.29 -1.34
C ALA A 134 -7.58 3.75 -1.83
N GLY A 135 -8.08 4.04 -3.05
CA GLY A 135 -8.25 5.39 -3.56
C GLY A 135 -7.39 5.76 -4.78
N ALA A 136 -6.68 4.80 -5.38
CA ALA A 136 -5.95 5.04 -6.61
C ALA A 136 -6.90 5.28 -7.79
N ARG A 137 -6.54 6.19 -8.69
CA ARG A 137 -7.24 6.34 -9.99
C ARG A 137 -6.62 5.47 -11.08
N LYS A 138 -5.36 5.10 -10.93
CA LYS A 138 -4.62 4.20 -11.81
C LYS A 138 -3.62 3.42 -10.98
N VAL A 139 -3.42 2.16 -11.31
CA VAL A 139 -2.47 1.28 -10.65
C VAL A 139 -1.49 0.72 -11.66
N ILE A 140 -0.22 0.73 -11.30
CA ILE A 140 0.87 0.08 -12.02
C ILE A 140 1.50 -0.90 -11.05
N ILE A 141 1.55 -2.18 -11.41
CA ILE A 141 2.24 -3.20 -10.62
C ILE A 141 3.65 -3.35 -11.17
N TRP A 142 4.63 -3.15 -10.30
CA TRP A 142 6.05 -3.30 -10.65
C TRP A 142 6.68 -4.42 -9.85
N THR A 143 7.52 -5.22 -10.48
CA THR A 143 8.37 -6.21 -9.80
C THR A 143 9.81 -6.02 -10.25
N GLY A 144 10.74 -6.23 -9.33
CA GLY A 144 12.17 -6.12 -9.60
C GLY A 144 12.87 -5.19 -8.61
N ARG A 145 13.82 -4.42 -9.09
CA ARG A 145 14.57 -3.46 -8.26
C ARG A 145 13.71 -2.30 -7.78
N GLU A 146 14.18 -1.62 -6.76
CA GLU A 146 13.57 -0.36 -6.31
C GLU A 146 13.62 0.71 -7.43
N LEU A 147 12.55 1.46 -7.57
CA LEU A 147 12.43 2.55 -8.53
C LEU A 147 12.94 3.87 -7.95
N SER A 148 13.60 4.66 -8.77
CA SER A 148 14.03 6.01 -8.41
C SER A 148 12.85 7.00 -8.44
N ASN A 149 13.01 8.15 -7.78
CA ASN A 149 12.01 9.21 -7.84
C ASN A 149 11.80 9.75 -9.25
N GLU A 150 12.85 9.77 -10.07
CA GLU A 150 12.77 10.18 -11.48
C GLU A 150 11.92 9.23 -12.30
N GLU A 151 12.12 7.91 -12.13
CA GLU A 151 11.29 6.89 -12.78
C GLU A 151 9.83 6.97 -12.34
N LEU A 152 9.60 7.17 -11.05
CA LEU A 152 8.25 7.30 -10.49
C LEU A 152 7.55 8.57 -10.97
N THR A 153 8.26 9.68 -11.05
CA THR A 153 7.70 10.95 -11.54
C THR A 153 7.36 10.89 -13.03
N SER A 154 8.24 10.30 -13.83
CA SER A 154 8.05 10.17 -15.28
C SER A 154 7.16 8.99 -15.67
N LEU A 155 6.95 8.04 -14.77
CA LEU A 155 6.30 6.74 -15.04
C LEU A 155 6.96 5.96 -16.17
N LYS A 156 8.28 6.16 -16.33
CA LYS A 156 9.12 5.44 -17.28
C LYS A 156 10.13 4.61 -16.49
N PHE A 157 9.94 3.31 -16.50
CA PHE A 157 10.75 2.37 -15.74
C PHE A 157 11.83 1.77 -16.62
N GLY A 158 13.07 1.78 -16.12
CA GLY A 158 14.22 1.20 -16.81
C GLY A 158 14.29 -0.34 -16.66
N SER A 159 15.46 -0.87 -16.93
CA SER A 159 15.76 -2.28 -16.78
C SER A 159 15.82 -2.72 -15.30
N GLY A 160 15.84 -4.03 -15.06
CA GLY A 160 15.96 -4.60 -13.72
C GLY A 160 14.61 -4.91 -13.07
N GLY A 161 13.56 -4.96 -13.87
CA GLY A 161 12.22 -5.35 -13.44
C GLY A 161 11.22 -5.29 -14.59
N GLU A 162 9.96 -5.51 -14.27
CA GLU A 162 8.88 -5.50 -15.25
C GLU A 162 7.57 -4.98 -14.66
N VAL A 163 6.74 -4.44 -15.52
CA VAL A 163 5.36 -4.04 -15.19
C VAL A 163 4.45 -5.23 -15.43
N LEU A 164 3.66 -5.60 -14.42
CA LEU A 164 2.65 -6.65 -14.48
C LEU A 164 1.27 -6.01 -14.63
N ASN A 165 0.64 -6.14 -15.79
CA ASN A 165 -0.72 -5.62 -16.05
C ASN A 165 -1.54 -6.59 -16.88
#